data_d75f7c40379aed01d53306d76439c50c
#
_entry.id   d75f7c40379aed01d53306d76439c50c
#
_cell.length_a   1.000
_cell.length_b   1.000
_cell.length_c   1.000
_cell.angle_alpha   90.00
_cell.angle_beta   90.00
_cell.angle_gamma   90.00
#
_symmetry.space_group_name_H-M   'P 1'
#
loop_
_entity.id
_entity.type
_entity.pdbx_description
1 polymer ?
#
loop_
_entity_poly.entity_id
_entity_poly.type
_entity_poly.pdbx_seq_one_letter_code
_entity_poly.pdbx_strand_id
1 'polypeptide(L)'
;NFGEPAAPPPPPPPPPPPPPPPPPPPPPAPVCETGPYIVFFNWDKSDITPEAATILDNAVSAYANCGTAAVMLAGHTDRSGSVAYNMGLAERRNASVRGYLSSRGIPDGRITSEAFGESQPRVPTADGVRELQNRRVEITYGPGSGM
;
A
#
# COMPACT_ATOMS: atom_id res chain seq x y z
N ASN A 1 -84.18 19.27 31.00
CA ASN A 1 -83.45 20.41 31.16
C ASN A 1 -82.78 20.95 29.96
N PHE A 2 -83.15 22.11 29.72
CA PHE A 2 -82.68 22.82 28.55
C PHE A 2 -81.43 23.52 28.90
N GLY A 3 -80.42 23.28 28.27
CA GLY A 3 -79.48 24.28 28.23
C GLY A 3 -78.12 23.96 28.81
N GLU A 4 -77.85 22.74 29.15
CA GLU A 4 -76.44 22.43 29.30
C GLU A 4 -75.84 22.25 27.96
N PRO A 5 -74.88 23.12 27.57
CA PRO A 5 -74.20 22.93 26.29
C PRO A 5 -73.45 21.65 26.37
N ALA A 6 -73.37 20.97 25.22
CA ALA A 6 -72.52 19.80 25.09
C ALA A 6 -71.07 20.20 25.36
N ALA A 7 -70.34 19.35 26.06
CA ALA A 7 -68.93 19.59 26.20
C ALA A 7 -68.23 19.66 24.84
N PRO A 8 -67.27 20.58 24.63
CA PRO A 8 -66.55 20.59 23.40
C PRO A 8 -65.83 19.25 23.19
N PRO A 9 -65.69 18.81 21.93
CA PRO A 9 -64.97 17.60 21.69
C PRO A 9 -63.51 17.71 22.20
N PRO A 10 -62.91 16.61 22.66
CA PRO A 10 -61.54 16.66 23.06
C PRO A 10 -60.63 17.10 21.90
N PRO A 11 -59.53 17.78 22.18
CA PRO A 11 -58.60 18.14 21.15
C PRO A 11 -58.08 16.89 20.42
N PRO A 12 -57.74 16.99 19.16
CA PRO A 12 -57.16 15.85 18.46
C PRO A 12 -55.85 15.45 19.13
N PRO A 13 -55.48 14.15 19.05
CA PRO A 13 -54.20 13.71 19.58
C PRO A 13 -53.06 14.44 18.86
N PRO A 14 -51.94 14.64 19.55
CA PRO A 14 -50.77 15.23 18.88
C PRO A 14 -50.31 14.36 17.70
N PRO A 15 -49.73 14.95 16.70
CA PRO A 15 -49.18 14.16 15.60
C PRO A 15 -48.11 13.20 16.11
N PRO A 16 -47.92 12.05 15.46
CA PRO A 16 -46.84 11.15 15.84
C PRO A 16 -45.50 11.83 15.70
N PRO A 17 -44.50 11.44 16.49
CA PRO A 17 -43.18 12.01 16.33
C PRO A 17 -42.61 11.68 14.95
N PRO A 18 -41.74 12.53 14.39
CA PRO A 18 -41.11 12.23 13.11
C PRO A 18 -40.32 10.92 13.21
N PRO A 19 -40.19 10.18 12.11
CA PRO A 19 -39.36 8.99 12.15
C PRO A 19 -37.91 9.34 12.50
N PRO A 20 -37.17 8.42 13.12
CA PRO A 20 -35.76 8.68 13.39
C PRO A 20 -35.00 8.90 12.09
N PRO A 21 -33.92 9.70 12.10
CA PRO A 21 -33.11 9.88 10.89
C PRO A 21 -32.55 8.52 10.45
N PRO A 22 -32.32 8.34 9.14
CA PRO A 22 -31.71 7.11 8.66
C PRO A 22 -30.32 6.93 9.30
N PRO A 23 -29.89 5.68 9.49
CA PRO A 23 -28.56 5.44 10.02
C PRO A 23 -27.51 6.06 9.06
N PRO A 24 -26.36 6.48 9.56
CA PRO A 24 -25.30 6.97 8.71
C PRO A 24 -24.89 5.89 7.70
N PRO A 25 -24.45 6.28 6.51
CA PRO A 25 -23.97 5.29 5.55
C PRO A 25 -22.82 4.49 6.16
N PRO A 26 -22.68 3.22 5.77
CA PRO A 26 -21.54 2.42 6.23
C PRO A 26 -20.24 3.09 5.77
N PRO A 27 -19.14 2.92 6.54
CA PRO A 27 -17.86 3.43 6.11
C PRO A 27 -17.50 2.83 4.75
N PRO A 28 -16.76 3.56 3.90
CA PRO A 28 -16.34 3.02 2.62
C PRO A 28 -15.53 1.73 2.82
N ALA A 29 -15.66 0.79 1.89
CA ALA A 29 -14.89 -0.43 1.90
C ALA A 29 -13.39 -0.10 1.81
N PRO A 30 -12.52 -0.92 2.45
CA PRO A 30 -11.08 -0.75 2.28
C PRO A 30 -10.68 -0.78 0.81
N VAL A 31 -9.78 0.11 0.43
CA VAL A 31 -9.27 0.21 -0.92
C VAL A 31 -7.91 -0.46 -1.00
N CYS A 32 -7.63 -1.19 -2.09
CA CYS A 32 -6.29 -1.69 -2.35
C CYS A 32 -5.36 -0.52 -2.64
N GLU A 33 -4.39 -0.31 -1.76
CA GLU A 33 -3.36 0.70 -1.96
C GLU A 33 -2.20 0.08 -2.72
N THR A 34 -2.09 0.43 -3.99
CA THR A 34 -1.16 -0.22 -4.92
C THR A 34 0.30 0.18 -4.71
N GLY A 35 0.56 1.25 -3.99
CA GLY A 35 1.92 1.76 -3.80
C GLY A 35 2.31 2.82 -4.84
N PRO A 36 3.62 2.97 -5.12
CA PRO A 36 4.71 2.09 -4.70
C PRO A 36 5.07 2.20 -3.23
N TYR A 37 5.43 1.06 -2.63
CA TYR A 37 6.10 1.00 -1.34
C TYR A 37 7.60 0.97 -1.63
N ILE A 38 8.37 1.84 -1.01
CA ILE A 38 9.78 2.00 -1.33
C ILE A 38 10.62 1.67 -0.11
N VAL A 39 11.52 0.70 -0.25
CA VAL A 39 12.47 0.33 0.80
C VAL A 39 13.89 0.62 0.32
N PHE A 40 14.72 1.12 1.23
CA PHE A 40 16.09 1.52 0.94
C PHE A 40 17.09 0.53 1.54
N PHE A 41 18.29 0.53 0.95
CA PHE A 41 19.37 -0.39 1.33
C PHE A 41 20.65 0.39 1.65
N ASN A 42 21.42 -0.16 2.56
CA ASN A 42 22.75 0.33 2.81
C ASN A 42 23.66 0.10 1.60
N TRP A 43 24.72 0.88 1.54
CA TRP A 43 25.65 0.79 0.43
C TRP A 43 26.21 -0.63 0.30
N ASP A 44 26.19 -1.13 -0.93
CA ASP A 44 26.65 -2.48 -1.30
C ASP A 44 25.99 -3.62 -0.54
N LYS A 45 24.84 -3.38 0.04
CA LYS A 45 24.09 -4.38 0.82
C LYS A 45 22.73 -4.68 0.19
N SER A 46 22.28 -5.90 0.44
CA SER A 46 20.93 -6.37 0.09
C SER A 46 20.17 -6.86 1.33
N ASP A 47 20.70 -6.64 2.53
CA ASP A 47 20.06 -7.03 3.78
C ASP A 47 18.84 -6.12 4.04
N ILE A 48 17.77 -6.70 4.56
CA ILE A 48 16.60 -5.94 5.00
C ILE A 48 16.96 -5.24 6.30
N THR A 49 17.01 -3.90 6.27
CA THR A 49 17.24 -3.10 7.46
C THR A 49 15.99 -3.07 8.34
N PRO A 50 16.09 -2.69 9.63
CA PRO A 50 14.90 -2.50 10.48
C PRO A 50 13.90 -1.53 9.90
N GLU A 51 14.36 -0.44 9.28
CA GLU A 51 13.50 0.56 8.64
C GLU A 51 12.79 -0.02 7.42
N ALA A 52 13.50 -0.79 6.61
CA ALA A 52 12.90 -1.50 5.47
C ALA A 52 11.86 -2.52 5.95
N ALA A 53 12.13 -3.26 7.02
CA ALA A 53 11.19 -4.22 7.59
C ALA A 53 9.87 -3.56 8.00
N THR A 54 9.91 -2.37 8.59
CA THR A 54 8.71 -1.62 8.95
C THR A 54 7.86 -1.29 7.73
N ILE A 55 8.49 -0.83 6.66
CA ILE A 55 7.79 -0.51 5.40
C ILE A 55 7.22 -1.78 4.77
N LEU A 56 7.98 -2.88 4.77
CA LEU A 56 7.52 -4.16 4.22
C LEU A 56 6.35 -4.73 5.02
N ASP A 57 6.36 -4.60 6.34
CA ASP A 57 5.24 -5.02 7.18
C ASP A 57 3.97 -4.22 6.86
N ASN A 58 4.10 -2.92 6.62
CA ASN A 58 2.99 -2.09 6.18
C ASN A 58 2.48 -2.51 4.80
N ALA A 59 3.39 -2.82 3.87
CA ALA A 59 3.03 -3.29 2.55
C ALA A 59 2.27 -4.62 2.61
N VAL A 60 2.71 -5.57 3.46
CA VAL A 60 2.03 -6.84 3.68
C VAL A 60 0.62 -6.62 4.24
N SER A 61 0.48 -5.74 5.23
CA SER A 61 -0.83 -5.40 5.79
C SER A 61 -1.77 -4.81 4.74
N ALA A 62 -1.26 -3.92 3.91
CA ALA A 62 -2.04 -3.32 2.82
C ALA A 62 -2.46 -4.34 1.77
N TYR A 63 -1.66 -5.37 1.53
CA TYR A 63 -1.97 -6.41 0.55
C TYR A 63 -3.25 -7.18 0.88
N ALA A 64 -3.64 -7.24 2.15
CA ALA A 64 -4.88 -7.89 2.56
C ALA A 64 -6.14 -7.32 1.87
N ASN A 65 -6.08 -6.07 1.42
CA ASN A 65 -7.16 -5.40 0.70
C ASN A 65 -7.05 -5.51 -0.82
N CYS A 66 -6.09 -6.27 -1.31
CA CYS A 66 -5.78 -6.35 -2.75
C CYS A 66 -6.17 -7.69 -3.39
N GLY A 67 -6.84 -8.58 -2.64
CA GLY A 67 -7.28 -9.88 -3.16
C GLY A 67 -6.10 -10.73 -3.60
N THR A 68 -6.09 -11.11 -4.87
CA THR A 68 -5.03 -11.94 -5.48
C THR A 68 -4.16 -11.12 -6.44
N ALA A 69 -4.03 -9.82 -6.20
CA ALA A 69 -3.28 -8.95 -7.10
C ALA A 69 -1.84 -9.42 -7.29
N ALA A 70 -1.32 -9.20 -8.48
CA ALA A 70 0.10 -9.42 -8.75
C ALA A 70 0.95 -8.45 -7.93
N VAL A 71 2.15 -8.87 -7.58
CA VAL A 71 3.14 -8.08 -6.86
C VAL A 71 4.34 -7.90 -7.76
N MET A 72 4.72 -6.66 -8.04
CA MET A 72 5.89 -6.35 -8.86
C MET A 72 6.97 -5.70 -8.01
N LEU A 73 8.19 -6.22 -8.12
CA LEU A 73 9.38 -5.67 -7.47
C LEU A 73 10.29 -5.05 -8.52
N ALA A 74 10.73 -3.82 -8.29
CA ALA A 74 11.69 -3.12 -9.14
C ALA A 74 12.95 -2.82 -8.33
N GLY A 75 14.04 -3.48 -8.65
CA GLY A 75 15.31 -3.36 -7.94
C GLY A 75 16.26 -2.35 -8.57
N HIS A 76 16.83 -1.49 -7.73
CA HIS A 76 17.68 -0.39 -8.15
C HIS A 76 18.94 -0.27 -7.30
N THR A 77 19.94 0.37 -7.88
CA THR A 77 21.19 0.71 -7.19
C THR A 77 21.57 2.16 -7.44
N ASP A 78 22.52 2.65 -6.65
CA ASP A 78 23.22 3.88 -7.03
C ASP A 78 24.26 3.58 -8.11
N ARG A 79 25.02 4.57 -8.51
CA ARG A 79 25.99 4.46 -9.58
C ARG A 79 27.42 4.21 -9.10
N SER A 80 27.59 3.73 -7.88
CA SER A 80 28.91 3.57 -7.27
C SER A 80 29.68 2.34 -7.74
N GLY A 81 29.03 1.36 -8.34
CA GLY A 81 29.65 0.17 -8.90
C GLY A 81 29.60 0.16 -10.42
N SER A 82 30.11 -0.92 -11.02
CA SER A 82 29.95 -1.13 -12.45
C SER A 82 28.49 -1.42 -12.80
N VAL A 83 28.11 -1.20 -14.05
CA VAL A 83 26.75 -1.50 -14.54
C VAL A 83 26.40 -2.97 -14.30
N ALA A 84 27.32 -3.88 -14.64
CA ALA A 84 27.09 -5.32 -14.47
C ALA A 84 26.99 -5.73 -13.01
N TYR A 85 27.84 -5.19 -12.13
CA TYR A 85 27.76 -5.45 -10.70
C TYR A 85 26.44 -4.96 -10.12
N ASN A 86 26.04 -3.76 -10.49
CA ASN A 86 24.82 -3.14 -9.99
C ASN A 86 23.56 -3.90 -10.43
N MET A 87 23.57 -4.52 -11.61
CA MET A 87 22.48 -5.39 -12.05
C MET A 87 22.34 -6.59 -11.10
N GLY A 88 23.43 -7.25 -10.76
CA GLY A 88 23.42 -8.36 -9.80
C GLY A 88 23.00 -7.92 -8.38
N LEU A 89 23.42 -6.73 -7.94
CA LEU A 89 23.01 -6.19 -6.64
C LEU A 89 21.52 -5.90 -6.61
N ALA A 90 20.96 -5.33 -7.68
CA ALA A 90 19.53 -5.12 -7.80
C ALA A 90 18.73 -6.42 -7.74
N GLU A 91 19.23 -7.48 -8.38
CA GLU A 91 18.62 -8.81 -8.32
C GLU A 91 18.65 -9.37 -6.89
N ARG A 92 19.76 -9.21 -6.17
CA ARG A 92 19.87 -9.65 -4.78
C ARG A 92 18.94 -8.87 -3.85
N ARG A 93 18.76 -7.58 -4.09
CA ARG A 93 17.80 -6.76 -3.33
C ARG A 93 16.36 -7.21 -3.58
N ASN A 94 16.01 -7.49 -4.82
CA ASN A 94 14.72 -8.07 -5.17
C ASN A 94 14.51 -9.42 -4.46
N ALA A 95 15.52 -10.28 -4.44
CA ALA A 95 15.43 -11.58 -3.77
C ALA A 95 15.20 -11.44 -2.27
N SER A 96 15.86 -10.48 -1.61
CA SER A 96 15.66 -10.23 -0.19
C SER A 96 14.24 -9.77 0.10
N VAL A 97 13.70 -8.88 -0.69
CA VAL A 97 12.32 -8.40 -0.53
C VAL A 97 11.33 -9.52 -0.82
N ARG A 98 11.53 -10.29 -1.88
CA ARG A 98 10.67 -11.44 -2.20
C ARG A 98 10.64 -12.44 -1.04
N GLY A 99 11.79 -12.79 -0.49
CA GLY A 99 11.87 -13.71 0.62
C GLY A 99 11.13 -13.20 1.86
N TYR A 100 11.24 -11.92 2.14
CA TYR A 100 10.54 -11.28 3.26
C TYR A 100 9.02 -11.34 3.06
N LEU A 101 8.52 -10.95 1.89
CA LEU A 101 7.09 -10.97 1.57
C LEU A 101 6.52 -12.39 1.61
N SER A 102 7.25 -13.36 1.03
CA SER A 102 6.83 -14.77 1.04
C SER A 102 6.77 -15.33 2.46
N SER A 103 7.72 -14.98 3.31
CA SER A 103 7.73 -15.40 4.72
C SER A 103 6.56 -14.83 5.52
N ARG A 104 5.93 -13.75 5.05
CA ARG A 104 4.77 -13.12 5.65
C ARG A 104 3.45 -13.53 5.01
N GLY A 105 3.47 -14.53 4.11
CA GLY A 105 2.25 -15.12 3.56
C GLY A 105 1.83 -14.64 2.18
N ILE A 106 2.59 -13.78 1.52
CA ILE A 106 2.31 -13.45 0.13
C ILE A 106 2.82 -14.59 -0.75
N PRO A 107 1.95 -15.28 -1.52
CA PRO A 107 2.38 -16.41 -2.33
C PRO A 107 3.47 -16.01 -3.33
N ASP A 108 4.55 -16.78 -3.39
CA ASP A 108 5.67 -16.50 -4.26
C ASP A 108 5.27 -16.44 -5.74
N GLY A 109 4.31 -17.25 -6.15
CA GLY A 109 3.80 -17.27 -7.52
C GLY A 109 3.11 -15.99 -7.96
N ARG A 110 2.77 -15.08 -7.04
CA ARG A 110 2.21 -13.77 -7.38
C ARG A 110 3.27 -12.69 -7.51
N ILE A 111 4.49 -12.97 -7.11
CA ILE A 111 5.58 -12.00 -7.07
C ILE A 111 6.42 -12.14 -8.31
N THR A 112 6.55 -11.06 -9.07
CA THR A 112 7.50 -10.94 -10.18
C THR A 112 8.47 -9.81 -9.85
N SER A 113 9.66 -9.88 -10.43
CA SER A 113 10.69 -8.88 -10.16
C SER A 113 11.43 -8.52 -11.43
N GLU A 114 11.88 -7.26 -11.48
CA GLU A 114 12.74 -6.75 -12.54
C GLU A 114 13.90 -5.99 -11.92
N ALA A 115 15.10 -6.26 -12.37
CA ALA A 115 16.29 -5.55 -11.93
C ALA A 115 16.65 -4.48 -12.95
N PHE A 116 16.73 -3.24 -12.50
CA PHE A 116 17.12 -2.11 -13.32
C PHE A 116 18.57 -1.70 -13.09
N GLY A 117 19.16 -2.12 -11.96
CA GLY A 117 20.48 -1.67 -11.57
C GLY A 117 20.50 -0.16 -11.38
N GLU A 118 21.45 0.51 -12.00
CA GLU A 118 21.61 1.96 -11.93
C GLU A 118 20.86 2.74 -13.00
N SER A 119 20.13 2.07 -13.89
CA SER A 119 19.58 2.68 -15.11
C SER A 119 18.39 3.61 -14.89
N GLN A 120 17.72 3.52 -13.74
CA GLN A 120 16.56 4.35 -13.42
C GLN A 120 16.74 5.03 -12.06
N PRO A 121 17.63 6.02 -11.97
CA PRO A 121 17.87 6.70 -10.71
C PRO A 121 16.66 7.52 -10.29
N ARG A 122 16.42 7.55 -8.99
CA ARG A 122 15.46 8.46 -8.38
C ARG A 122 16.05 9.86 -8.25
N VAL A 123 17.35 9.91 -7.96
CA VAL A 123 18.13 11.15 -7.90
C VAL A 123 19.27 11.03 -8.92
N PRO A 124 19.30 11.87 -9.94
CA PRO A 124 20.40 11.87 -10.91
C PRO A 124 21.73 12.18 -10.24
N THR A 125 22.74 11.40 -10.54
CA THR A 125 24.11 11.61 -10.05
C THR A 125 25.11 11.39 -11.16
N ALA A 126 26.34 11.87 -10.96
CA ALA A 126 27.45 11.43 -11.76
C ALA A 126 27.74 9.94 -11.51
N ASP A 127 28.46 9.34 -12.45
CA ASP A 127 28.93 7.97 -12.28
C ASP A 127 29.86 7.86 -11.06
N GLY A 128 29.79 6.74 -10.37
CA GLY A 128 30.60 6.47 -9.18
C GLY A 128 30.08 7.06 -7.87
N VAL A 129 29.01 7.82 -7.88
CA VAL A 129 28.48 8.50 -6.69
C VAL A 129 27.56 7.57 -5.91
N ARG A 130 27.76 7.51 -4.59
CA ARG A 130 26.84 6.86 -3.67
C ARG A 130 25.66 7.76 -3.39
N GLU A 131 24.45 7.22 -3.53
CA GLU A 131 23.21 7.94 -3.28
C GLU A 131 22.18 7.02 -2.65
N LEU A 132 21.79 7.30 -1.41
CA LEU A 132 20.83 6.46 -0.68
C LEU A 132 19.49 6.33 -1.41
N GLN A 133 18.98 7.42 -1.97
CA GLN A 133 17.67 7.44 -2.62
C GLN A 133 17.60 6.52 -3.85
N ASN A 134 18.74 6.17 -4.43
CA ASN A 134 18.81 5.26 -5.58
C ASN A 134 18.93 3.80 -5.17
N ARG A 135 19.34 3.51 -3.94
CA ARG A 135 19.52 2.15 -3.40
C ARG A 135 18.21 1.64 -2.86
N ARG A 136 17.33 1.12 -3.72
CA ARG A 136 15.96 0.81 -3.34
C ARG A 136 15.37 -0.37 -4.09
N VAL A 137 14.30 -0.92 -3.52
CA VAL A 137 13.32 -1.76 -4.22
C VAL A 137 11.95 -1.07 -4.08
N GLU A 138 11.25 -0.96 -5.20
CA GLU A 138 9.89 -0.43 -5.25
C GLU A 138 8.92 -1.59 -5.42
N ILE A 139 7.87 -1.62 -4.61
CA ILE A 139 6.87 -2.68 -4.59
C ILE A 139 5.53 -2.09 -5.01
N THR A 140 4.91 -2.66 -6.04
CA THR A 140 3.59 -2.24 -6.52
C THR A 140 2.65 -3.43 -6.64
N TYR A 141 1.36 -3.20 -6.41
CA TYR A 141 0.31 -4.21 -6.45
C TYR A 141 -0.66 -3.98 -7.59
N GLY A 142 -1.15 -5.06 -8.19
CA GLY A 142 -2.19 -5.02 -9.20
C GLY A 142 -1.71 -5.33 -10.61
N PRO A 143 -2.62 -5.55 -11.55
CA PRO A 143 -2.28 -5.78 -12.95
C PRO A 143 -1.49 -4.59 -13.51
N GLY A 144 -0.37 -4.86 -14.17
CA GLY A 144 0.48 -3.82 -14.73
C GLY A 144 1.34 -3.09 -13.72
N SER A 145 1.40 -3.54 -12.47
CA SER A 145 2.26 -2.96 -11.44
C SER A 145 3.73 -3.02 -11.86
N GLY A 146 4.45 -1.92 -11.70
CA GLY A 146 5.86 -1.85 -12.02
C GLY A 146 6.19 -1.74 -13.50
N MET A 147 5.19 -1.63 -14.31
CA MET A 147 5.32 -1.55 -15.77
C MET A 147 5.31 -0.13 -16.27
#